data_8c3fade6a3e62c315e138c87853cb6c1
#
_entry.id   8c3fade6a3e62c315e138c87853cb6c1
#
_cell.length_a   1.000
_cell.length_b   1.000
_cell.length_c   1.000
_cell.angle_alpha   90.00
_cell.angle_beta   90.00
_cell.angle_gamma   90.00
#
_symmetry.space_group_name_H-M   'P 1'
#
loop_
_entity.id
_entity.type
_entity.pdbx_description
1 polymer ?
#
loop_
_entity_poly.entity_id
_entity_poly.type
_entity_poly.pdbx_seq_one_letter_code
_entity_poly.pdbx_strand_id
1 'polypeptide(L)'
;MGVTGLDWSQVHQKKSSGPLSPFLALCSILYGTGVRLRLSGYKHRRFKKKSLPGFVVSIGNLTAGGTGKTPAVIMLARWALKEGYRVAVLSRGYKGRYREKVLEVSDGKTIKADPQESGDEAYLLARKLPGIPIVISKKRYIAGSFAHGKFGTNFFVLDDGFQHLELKRDLDLVLIDAASSFGNGHLLPWGPLREPIDQLARADIAILTRFSNQNSAQRTTDLLNEKFPAIPIFCADHEPEKVVFPQLNESHELDFLKGKRVLAFAGLARPEVFRETLIRLGADLVYFKSFRDHYRFKPNEIQALIQMREDLGAKYILTSEKDWVRMAAFAPMCPEMGYLSIKFTMVSDQDGFFKMIKGAIKSKKILANQRIRG
;
A
#
# COMPACT_ATOMS: atom_id res chain seq x y z
N MET A 1 -0.08 32.79 13.77
CA MET A 1 -0.22 31.61 14.63
C MET A 1 -1.17 30.63 13.94
N GLY A 2 -0.63 29.70 13.15
CA GLY A 2 -1.44 28.73 12.38
C GLY A 2 -1.80 27.55 13.24
N VAL A 3 -3.06 27.20 13.26
CA VAL A 3 -3.60 25.94 13.84
C VAL A 3 -3.20 24.77 12.95
N THR A 4 -1.91 24.45 12.91
CA THR A 4 -1.33 23.41 12.03
C THR A 4 -0.47 22.46 12.84
N GLY A 5 -1.07 21.60 13.64
CA GLY A 5 -0.23 20.71 14.42
C GLY A 5 -0.90 19.58 15.15
N LEU A 6 -2.10 19.12 14.73
CA LEU A 6 -2.61 17.83 15.22
C LEU A 6 -1.76 16.72 14.59
N ASP A 7 -0.91 16.11 15.41
CA ASP A 7 -0.24 14.87 15.04
C ASP A 7 -1.26 13.72 15.06
N TRP A 8 -1.85 13.46 13.89
CA TRP A 8 -2.84 12.41 13.71
C TRP A 8 -2.34 11.03 14.13
N SER A 9 -1.03 10.80 14.08
CA SER A 9 -0.44 9.53 14.51
C SER A 9 -0.62 9.34 16.02
N GLN A 10 -0.42 10.40 16.80
CA GLN A 10 -0.63 10.37 18.25
C GLN A 10 -2.12 10.28 18.61
N VAL A 11 -2.99 11.02 17.92
CA VAL A 11 -4.45 10.96 18.13
C VAL A 11 -4.98 9.55 17.89
N HIS A 12 -4.53 8.88 16.83
CA HIS A 12 -4.99 7.55 16.46
C HIS A 12 -4.42 6.42 17.33
N GLN A 13 -3.34 6.67 18.07
CA GLN A 13 -2.73 5.68 18.97
C GLN A 13 -3.19 5.82 20.41
N LYS A 14 -3.53 7.03 20.87
CA LYS A 14 -3.90 7.32 22.26
C LYS A 14 -5.41 7.23 22.46
N LYS A 15 -5.86 6.66 23.61
CA LYS A 15 -7.27 6.62 24.00
C LYS A 15 -7.85 7.98 24.38
N SER A 16 -7.01 8.98 24.66
CA SER A 16 -7.39 10.34 25.03
C SER A 16 -6.61 11.35 24.19
N SER A 17 -7.32 12.30 23.60
CA SER A 17 -6.78 13.32 22.71
C SER A 17 -7.02 14.75 23.25
N GLY A 18 -7.08 14.91 24.58
CA GLY A 18 -7.28 16.22 25.20
C GLY A 18 -8.65 16.85 24.91
N PRO A 19 -8.78 18.19 24.96
CA PRO A 19 -10.07 18.90 24.87
C PRO A 19 -10.81 18.73 23.54
N LEU A 20 -10.13 18.28 22.47
CA LEU A 20 -10.75 17.98 21.16
C LEU A 20 -11.41 16.60 21.11
N SER A 21 -11.20 15.75 22.11
CA SER A 21 -11.70 14.37 22.15
C SER A 21 -13.23 14.26 21.97
N PRO A 22 -14.08 15.06 22.66
CA PRO A 22 -15.52 14.97 22.50
C PRO A 22 -16.00 15.31 21.08
N PHE A 23 -15.40 16.32 20.47
CA PHE A 23 -15.72 16.72 19.10
C PHE A 23 -15.33 15.64 18.10
N LEU A 24 -14.13 15.07 18.21
CA LEU A 24 -13.67 13.98 17.35
C LEU A 24 -14.53 12.71 17.55
N ALA A 25 -14.97 12.44 18.79
CA ALA A 25 -15.87 11.34 19.09
C ALA A 25 -17.22 11.50 18.39
N LEU A 26 -17.83 12.70 18.47
CA LEU A 26 -19.08 13.00 17.78
C LEU A 26 -18.93 12.82 16.24
N CYS A 27 -17.88 13.37 15.65
CA CYS A 27 -17.59 13.19 14.22
C CYS A 27 -17.40 11.71 13.86
N SER A 28 -16.76 10.92 14.72
CA SER A 28 -16.55 9.49 14.55
C SER A 28 -17.89 8.70 14.60
N ILE A 29 -18.82 9.08 15.45
CA ILE A 29 -20.15 8.48 15.53
C ILE A 29 -20.92 8.75 14.22
N LEU A 30 -20.92 10.00 13.75
CA LEU A 30 -21.59 10.38 12.49
C LEU A 30 -20.99 9.62 11.30
N TYR A 31 -19.66 9.58 11.20
CA TYR A 31 -18.96 8.82 10.18
C TYR A 31 -19.31 7.32 10.27
N GLY A 32 -19.27 6.76 11.48
CA GLY A 32 -19.61 5.36 11.72
C GLY A 32 -21.04 4.99 11.34
N THR A 33 -21.99 5.89 11.57
CA THR A 33 -23.39 5.70 11.14
C THR A 33 -23.48 5.63 9.62
N GLY A 34 -22.85 6.54 8.89
CA GLY A 34 -22.79 6.51 7.43
C GLY A 34 -22.15 5.23 6.89
N VAL A 35 -21.05 4.80 7.51
CA VAL A 35 -20.38 3.53 7.16
C VAL A 35 -21.32 2.34 7.38
N ARG A 36 -21.99 2.24 8.54
CA ARG A 36 -22.92 1.13 8.85
C ARG A 36 -24.12 1.10 7.91
N LEU A 37 -24.70 2.26 7.58
CA LEU A 37 -25.80 2.35 6.60
C LEU A 37 -25.36 1.83 5.23
N ARG A 38 -24.17 2.23 4.77
CA ARG A 38 -23.60 1.74 3.50
C ARG A 38 -23.38 0.22 3.52
N LEU A 39 -22.78 -0.31 4.58
CA LEU A 39 -22.53 -1.75 4.76
C LEU A 39 -23.86 -2.53 4.77
N SER A 40 -24.87 -2.03 5.51
CA SER A 40 -26.22 -2.59 5.54
C SER A 40 -26.86 -2.60 4.15
N GLY A 41 -26.71 -1.53 3.37
CA GLY A 41 -27.20 -1.47 2.00
C GLY A 41 -26.65 -2.57 1.09
N TYR A 42 -25.35 -2.91 1.23
CA TYR A 42 -24.76 -4.03 0.50
C TYR A 42 -25.15 -5.40 1.08
N LYS A 43 -25.24 -5.53 2.40
CA LYS A 43 -25.65 -6.77 3.09
C LYS A 43 -27.08 -7.17 2.70
N HIS A 44 -28.00 -6.22 2.70
CA HIS A 44 -29.40 -6.44 2.33
C HIS A 44 -29.68 -6.30 0.82
N ARG A 45 -28.63 -6.33 -0.04
CA ARG A 45 -28.72 -6.29 -1.51
C ARG A 45 -29.47 -5.05 -2.08
N ARG A 46 -29.61 -3.98 -1.28
CA ARG A 46 -30.15 -2.69 -1.77
C ARG A 46 -29.20 -2.04 -2.77
N PHE A 47 -27.89 -2.25 -2.60
CA PHE A 47 -26.86 -1.83 -3.55
C PHE A 47 -26.39 -3.03 -4.38
N LYS A 48 -26.41 -2.87 -5.71
CA LYS A 48 -25.99 -3.91 -6.66
C LYS A 48 -24.46 -4.07 -6.63
N LYS A 49 -23.99 -5.31 -6.54
CA LYS A 49 -22.60 -5.67 -6.76
C LYS A 49 -22.40 -6.06 -8.21
N LYS A 50 -21.30 -5.59 -8.82
CA LYS A 50 -20.90 -5.90 -10.19
C LYS A 50 -19.84 -6.99 -10.17
N SER A 51 -19.78 -7.81 -11.22
CA SER A 51 -18.80 -8.89 -11.38
C SER A 51 -17.95 -8.66 -12.62
N LEU A 52 -16.67 -9.03 -12.56
CA LEU A 52 -15.76 -9.06 -13.71
C LEU A 52 -15.61 -10.49 -14.21
N PRO A 53 -15.33 -10.66 -15.52
CA PRO A 53 -15.04 -11.97 -16.11
C PRO A 53 -13.59 -12.37 -15.79
N GLY A 54 -13.37 -12.99 -14.64
CA GLY A 54 -12.05 -13.40 -14.16
C GLY A 54 -11.99 -13.46 -12.64
N PHE A 55 -10.85 -13.81 -12.08
CA PHE A 55 -10.63 -13.90 -10.64
C PHE A 55 -10.24 -12.52 -10.08
N VAL A 56 -10.91 -12.08 -9.03
CA VAL A 56 -10.72 -10.76 -8.43
C VAL A 56 -10.20 -10.93 -7.01
N VAL A 57 -8.96 -10.52 -6.78
CA VAL A 57 -8.36 -10.46 -5.44
C VAL A 57 -8.28 -9.02 -4.98
N SER A 58 -8.73 -8.75 -3.78
CA SER A 58 -8.56 -7.45 -3.13
C SER A 58 -7.43 -7.51 -2.12
N ILE A 59 -6.54 -6.54 -2.16
CA ILE A 59 -5.58 -6.25 -1.10
C ILE A 59 -5.99 -4.93 -0.47
N GLY A 60 -6.24 -4.95 0.83
CA GLY A 60 -6.70 -3.77 1.55
C GLY A 60 -6.32 -3.78 3.01
N ASN A 61 -6.84 -2.84 3.76
CA ASN A 61 -6.68 -2.76 5.20
C ASN A 61 -7.89 -2.08 5.84
N LEU A 62 -8.04 -2.20 7.16
CA LEU A 62 -9.11 -1.56 7.92
C LEU A 62 -8.73 -0.16 8.42
N THR A 63 -7.45 0.12 8.60
CA THR A 63 -6.97 1.37 9.20
C THR A 63 -6.55 2.38 8.14
N ALA A 64 -6.67 3.66 8.43
CA ALA A 64 -5.99 4.71 7.67
C ALA A 64 -4.48 4.62 7.94
N GLY A 65 -3.67 4.87 6.91
CA GLY A 65 -2.20 4.85 7.00
C GLY A 65 -1.54 3.79 6.12
N GLY A 66 -0.22 3.78 6.13
CA GLY A 66 0.61 2.90 5.31
C GLY A 66 0.81 1.53 5.94
N THR A 67 0.00 0.55 5.59
CA THR A 67 0.14 -0.85 6.03
C THR A 67 0.97 -1.71 5.08
N GLY A 68 1.58 -1.10 4.05
CA GLY A 68 2.40 -1.83 3.08
C GLY A 68 1.61 -2.52 1.95
N LYS A 69 0.45 -2.01 1.58
CA LYS A 69 -0.38 -2.58 0.51
C LYS A 69 0.34 -2.66 -0.83
N THR A 70 1.00 -1.58 -1.26
CA THR A 70 1.65 -1.53 -2.58
C THR A 70 2.69 -2.64 -2.79
N PRO A 71 3.61 -2.92 -1.85
CA PRO A 71 4.51 -4.06 -1.99
C PRO A 71 3.80 -5.43 -2.01
N ALA A 72 2.71 -5.60 -1.25
CA ALA A 72 1.91 -6.82 -1.28
C ALA A 72 1.19 -7.02 -2.63
N VAL A 73 0.66 -5.94 -3.23
CA VAL A 73 0.09 -5.93 -4.59
C VAL A 73 1.15 -6.34 -5.61
N ILE A 74 2.38 -5.81 -5.49
CA ILE A 74 3.49 -6.17 -6.38
C ILE A 74 3.82 -7.66 -6.28
N MET A 75 3.96 -8.18 -5.05
CA MET A 75 4.24 -9.61 -4.82
C MET A 75 3.18 -10.50 -5.46
N LEU A 76 1.90 -10.22 -5.18
CA LEU A 76 0.80 -11.03 -5.68
C LEU A 76 0.64 -10.95 -7.21
N ALA A 77 0.77 -9.74 -7.78
CA ALA A 77 0.65 -9.54 -9.22
C ALA A 77 1.78 -10.25 -9.99
N ARG A 78 3.02 -10.19 -9.49
CA ARG A 78 4.17 -10.92 -10.07
C ARG A 78 3.97 -12.43 -9.98
N TRP A 79 3.52 -12.92 -8.82
CA TRP A 79 3.21 -14.34 -8.67
C TRP A 79 2.14 -14.79 -9.67
N ALA A 80 1.04 -14.07 -9.79
CA ALA A 80 -0.04 -14.43 -10.70
C ALA A 80 0.41 -14.40 -12.18
N LEU A 81 1.27 -13.44 -12.56
CA LEU A 81 1.87 -13.40 -13.90
C LEU A 81 2.76 -14.64 -14.14
N LYS A 82 3.59 -15.02 -13.15
CA LYS A 82 4.45 -16.22 -13.20
C LYS A 82 3.65 -17.52 -13.32
N GLU A 83 2.45 -17.56 -12.71
CA GLU A 83 1.51 -18.70 -12.84
C GLU A 83 0.75 -18.70 -14.17
N GLY A 84 1.06 -17.79 -15.10
CA GLY A 84 0.49 -17.75 -16.45
C GLY A 84 -0.87 -17.01 -16.56
N TYR A 85 -1.29 -16.26 -15.54
CA TYR A 85 -2.51 -15.47 -15.65
C TYR A 85 -2.27 -14.16 -16.41
N ARG A 86 -3.30 -13.69 -17.11
CA ARG A 86 -3.34 -12.34 -17.69
C ARG A 86 -3.80 -11.37 -16.60
N VAL A 87 -2.82 -10.76 -15.94
CA VAL A 87 -3.01 -9.93 -14.76
C VAL A 87 -3.25 -8.47 -15.12
N ALA A 88 -4.10 -7.77 -14.36
CA ALA A 88 -4.09 -6.31 -14.30
C ALA A 88 -4.25 -5.86 -12.84
N VAL A 89 -3.61 -4.74 -12.49
CA VAL A 89 -3.81 -4.09 -11.20
C VAL A 89 -4.80 -2.94 -11.39
N LEU A 90 -5.82 -2.92 -10.50
CA LEU A 90 -6.86 -1.91 -10.49
C LEU A 90 -6.72 -1.04 -9.23
N SER A 91 -6.43 0.25 -9.40
CA SER A 91 -6.31 1.19 -8.29
C SER A 91 -7.29 2.37 -8.41
N ARG A 92 -7.36 3.20 -7.39
CA ARG A 92 -8.21 4.41 -7.37
C ARG A 92 -7.55 5.60 -8.05
N GLY A 93 -6.22 5.61 -8.11
CA GLY A 93 -5.48 6.81 -8.45
C GLY A 93 -5.58 7.85 -7.32
N TYR A 94 -5.28 7.43 -6.07
CA TYR A 94 -5.36 8.32 -4.91
C TYR A 94 -4.41 9.53 -5.08
N LYS A 95 -4.95 10.74 -4.86
CA LYS A 95 -4.27 12.04 -5.10
C LYS A 95 -3.91 12.33 -6.57
N GLY A 96 -4.24 11.44 -7.50
CA GLY A 96 -4.12 11.71 -8.93
C GLY A 96 -5.13 12.75 -9.42
N ARG A 97 -4.76 13.49 -10.47
CA ARG A 97 -5.56 14.59 -11.05
C ARG A 97 -6.29 14.21 -12.33
N TYR A 98 -6.33 12.89 -12.66
CA TYR A 98 -7.03 12.42 -13.86
C TYR A 98 -8.52 12.80 -13.85
N ARG A 99 -9.05 13.11 -15.03
CA ARG A 99 -10.45 13.57 -15.22
C ARG A 99 -11.34 12.54 -15.88
N GLU A 100 -10.76 11.57 -16.55
CA GLU A 100 -11.44 10.53 -17.30
C GLU A 100 -12.15 9.54 -16.37
N LYS A 101 -13.11 8.79 -16.91
CA LYS A 101 -13.77 7.70 -16.17
C LYS A 101 -12.80 6.57 -15.84
N VAL A 102 -11.80 6.38 -16.69
CA VAL A 102 -10.74 5.37 -16.55
C VAL A 102 -9.45 5.94 -17.14
N LEU A 103 -8.33 5.75 -16.46
CA LEU A 103 -7.00 6.09 -16.96
C LEU A 103 -6.13 4.83 -17.01
N GLU A 104 -5.55 4.60 -18.17
CA GLU A 104 -4.52 3.58 -18.37
C GLU A 104 -3.16 4.16 -17.97
N VAL A 105 -2.68 3.81 -16.78
CA VAL A 105 -1.38 4.28 -16.29
C VAL A 105 -0.24 3.57 -17.01
N SER A 106 -0.42 2.27 -17.27
CA SER A 106 0.51 1.45 -18.06
C SER A 106 -0.23 0.31 -18.74
N ASP A 107 0.22 -0.05 -19.95
CA ASP A 107 -0.21 -1.25 -20.65
C ASP A 107 0.66 -2.48 -20.34
N GLY A 108 1.59 -2.34 -19.40
CA GLY A 108 2.60 -3.34 -19.06
C GLY A 108 3.91 -3.21 -19.85
N LYS A 109 3.92 -2.46 -20.94
CA LYS A 109 5.14 -2.18 -21.74
C LYS A 109 5.58 -0.72 -21.58
N THR A 110 4.62 0.19 -21.65
CA THR A 110 4.85 1.63 -21.60
C THR A 110 4.04 2.26 -20.48
N ILE A 111 4.66 3.15 -19.72
CA ILE A 111 3.97 4.00 -18.73
C ILE A 111 3.44 5.23 -19.51
N LYS A 112 2.12 5.47 -19.43
CA LYS A 112 1.39 6.46 -20.23
C LYS A 112 0.94 7.68 -19.44
N ALA A 113 1.01 7.63 -18.11
CA ALA A 113 0.59 8.71 -17.23
C ALA A 113 1.73 9.07 -16.27
N ASP A 114 1.82 10.33 -15.89
CA ASP A 114 2.77 10.80 -14.90
C ASP A 114 2.26 10.62 -13.45
N PRO A 115 3.11 10.83 -12.42
CA PRO A 115 2.71 10.71 -11.02
C PRO A 115 1.64 11.72 -10.58
N GLN A 116 1.57 12.91 -11.20
CA GLN A 116 0.58 13.93 -10.85
C GLN A 116 -0.81 13.54 -11.37
N GLU A 117 -0.84 12.91 -12.53
CA GLU A 117 -2.06 12.44 -13.18
C GLU A 117 -2.57 11.15 -12.52
N SER A 118 -1.71 10.14 -12.40
CA SER A 118 -2.08 8.80 -11.91
C SER A 118 -2.13 8.67 -10.38
N GLY A 119 -1.40 9.52 -9.67
CA GLY A 119 -1.06 9.37 -8.25
C GLY A 119 0.19 8.52 -8.03
N ASP A 120 0.92 8.81 -6.95
CA ASP A 120 2.22 8.21 -6.63
C ASP A 120 2.20 6.67 -6.61
N GLU A 121 1.16 6.09 -5.99
CA GLU A 121 1.07 4.64 -5.80
C GLU A 121 0.82 3.91 -7.12
N ALA A 122 -0.08 4.41 -7.96
CA ALA A 122 -0.36 3.81 -9.26
C ALA A 122 0.85 3.93 -10.22
N TYR A 123 1.57 5.05 -10.17
CA TYR A 123 2.79 5.23 -10.92
C TYR A 123 3.92 4.28 -10.44
N LEU A 124 4.08 4.13 -9.13
CA LEU A 124 5.03 3.17 -8.55
C LEU A 124 4.73 1.73 -8.98
N LEU A 125 3.44 1.34 -8.96
CA LEU A 125 3.00 0.03 -9.45
C LEU A 125 3.37 -0.16 -10.92
N ALA A 126 3.16 0.86 -11.77
CA ALA A 126 3.51 0.81 -13.19
C ALA A 126 5.02 0.62 -13.42
N ARG A 127 5.85 1.28 -12.61
CA ARG A 127 7.32 1.12 -12.68
C ARG A 127 7.79 -0.26 -12.20
N LYS A 128 7.14 -0.81 -11.17
CA LYS A 128 7.54 -2.08 -10.54
C LYS A 128 6.98 -3.32 -11.24
N LEU A 129 5.98 -3.17 -12.09
CA LEU A 129 5.23 -4.28 -12.68
C LEU A 129 5.29 -4.26 -14.23
N PRO A 130 6.50 -4.36 -14.82
CA PRO A 130 6.58 -4.58 -16.28
C PRO A 130 5.83 -5.87 -16.65
N GLY A 131 5.13 -5.85 -17.78
CA GLY A 131 4.29 -6.95 -18.23
C GLY A 131 2.86 -6.96 -17.65
N ILE A 132 2.53 -6.07 -16.72
CA ILE A 132 1.22 -6.01 -16.06
C ILE A 132 0.58 -4.64 -16.28
N PRO A 133 -0.59 -4.55 -16.94
CA PRO A 133 -1.35 -3.31 -17.07
C PRO A 133 -1.79 -2.76 -15.71
N ILE A 134 -1.65 -1.43 -15.56
CA ILE A 134 -2.12 -0.69 -14.39
C ILE A 134 -3.21 0.26 -14.84
N VAL A 135 -4.42 0.07 -14.31
CA VAL A 135 -5.60 0.85 -14.71
C VAL A 135 -6.25 1.46 -13.47
N ILE A 136 -6.53 2.76 -13.53
CA ILE A 136 -7.17 3.47 -12.43
C ILE A 136 -8.55 3.96 -12.77
N SER A 137 -9.45 3.88 -11.81
CA SER A 137 -10.80 4.45 -11.86
C SER A 137 -11.39 4.57 -10.45
N LYS A 138 -12.19 5.59 -10.20
CA LYS A 138 -13.01 5.67 -8.97
C LYS A 138 -13.94 4.47 -8.84
N LYS A 139 -14.45 3.93 -9.97
CA LYS A 139 -15.27 2.72 -10.06
C LYS A 139 -14.42 1.56 -10.59
N ARG A 140 -13.90 0.70 -9.71
CA ARG A 140 -13.01 -0.44 -10.07
C ARG A 140 -13.61 -1.37 -11.13
N TYR A 141 -14.94 -1.47 -11.17
CA TYR A 141 -15.63 -2.23 -12.22
C TYR A 141 -15.32 -1.67 -13.63
N ILE A 142 -15.31 -0.35 -13.78
CA ILE A 142 -15.00 0.29 -15.08
C ILE A 142 -13.55 -0.01 -15.47
N ALA A 143 -12.61 0.16 -14.53
CA ALA A 143 -11.20 -0.18 -14.77
C ALA A 143 -11.01 -1.65 -15.15
N GLY A 144 -11.69 -2.56 -14.44
CA GLY A 144 -11.60 -3.99 -14.72
C GLY A 144 -12.23 -4.39 -16.06
N SER A 145 -13.37 -3.80 -16.42
CA SER A 145 -14.01 -4.03 -17.72
C SER A 145 -13.12 -3.53 -18.87
N PHE A 146 -12.50 -2.36 -18.69
CA PHE A 146 -11.52 -1.83 -19.65
C PHE A 146 -10.31 -2.77 -19.79
N ALA A 147 -9.73 -3.20 -18.66
CA ALA A 147 -8.58 -4.10 -18.66
C ALA A 147 -8.91 -5.47 -19.30
N HIS A 148 -10.11 -6.00 -19.03
CA HIS A 148 -10.56 -7.22 -19.69
C HIS A 148 -10.71 -7.06 -21.20
N GLY A 149 -11.41 -6.02 -21.64
CA GLY A 149 -11.67 -5.79 -23.07
C GLY A 149 -10.39 -5.49 -23.86
N LYS A 150 -9.46 -4.73 -23.29
CA LYS A 150 -8.24 -4.31 -24.01
C LYS A 150 -7.10 -5.33 -23.92
N PHE A 151 -6.91 -5.95 -22.76
CA PHE A 151 -5.75 -6.82 -22.49
C PHE A 151 -6.14 -8.30 -22.29
N GLY A 152 -7.41 -8.63 -22.39
CA GLY A 152 -7.90 -9.99 -22.13
C GLY A 152 -7.67 -10.44 -20.68
N THR A 153 -7.59 -9.50 -19.74
CA THR A 153 -7.29 -9.78 -18.32
C THR A 153 -8.28 -10.78 -17.73
N ASN A 154 -7.77 -11.78 -17.01
CA ASN A 154 -8.57 -12.79 -16.32
C ASN A 154 -8.21 -12.93 -14.81
N PHE A 155 -7.22 -12.15 -14.34
CA PHE A 155 -6.83 -12.06 -12.94
C PHE A 155 -6.65 -10.58 -12.55
N PHE A 156 -7.49 -10.11 -11.65
CA PHE A 156 -7.53 -8.70 -11.23
C PHE A 156 -7.04 -8.56 -9.80
N VAL A 157 -6.05 -7.73 -9.57
CA VAL A 157 -5.57 -7.35 -8.24
C VAL A 157 -6.07 -5.94 -7.93
N LEU A 158 -6.91 -5.83 -6.92
CA LEU A 158 -7.41 -4.53 -6.44
C LEU A 158 -6.46 -3.97 -5.38
N ASP A 159 -5.86 -2.85 -5.68
CA ASP A 159 -5.13 -2.04 -4.71
C ASP A 159 -6.10 -1.21 -3.87
N ASP A 160 -5.98 -1.31 -2.54
CA ASP A 160 -6.87 -0.70 -1.53
C ASP A 160 -8.36 -1.00 -1.80
N GLY A 161 -8.66 -2.30 -2.00
CA GLY A 161 -9.97 -2.76 -2.47
C GLY A 161 -10.95 -3.16 -1.38
N PHE A 162 -10.56 -3.35 -0.11
CA PHE A 162 -11.39 -3.95 0.94
C PHE A 162 -12.71 -3.19 1.20
N GLN A 163 -12.67 -1.86 1.16
CA GLN A 163 -13.87 -1.01 1.27
C GLN A 163 -14.67 -0.89 -0.03
N HIS A 164 -14.17 -1.41 -1.17
CA HIS A 164 -14.84 -1.23 -2.47
C HIS A 164 -15.89 -2.34 -2.73
N LEU A 165 -17.03 -2.28 -2.01
CA LEU A 165 -18.08 -3.31 -2.01
C LEU A 165 -18.90 -3.39 -3.32
N GLU A 166 -18.82 -2.37 -4.19
CA GLU A 166 -19.51 -2.36 -5.48
C GLU A 166 -19.02 -3.47 -6.42
N LEU A 167 -17.74 -3.83 -6.33
CA LEU A 167 -17.15 -4.92 -7.10
C LEU A 167 -17.12 -6.20 -6.27
N LYS A 168 -17.65 -7.30 -6.83
CA LYS A 168 -17.53 -8.62 -6.21
C LYS A 168 -16.07 -9.08 -6.26
N ARG A 169 -15.51 -9.42 -5.11
CA ARG A 169 -14.17 -10.05 -4.99
C ARG A 169 -14.36 -11.54 -4.74
N ASP A 170 -13.41 -12.30 -5.18
CA ASP A 170 -13.34 -13.75 -4.98
C ASP A 170 -12.44 -14.10 -3.81
N LEU A 171 -11.53 -13.16 -3.45
CA LEU A 171 -10.64 -13.27 -2.30
C LEU A 171 -10.35 -11.86 -1.74
N ASP A 172 -10.52 -11.69 -0.45
CA ASP A 172 -10.18 -10.47 0.28
C ASP A 172 -8.97 -10.71 1.20
N LEU A 173 -7.81 -10.14 0.86
CA LEU A 173 -6.60 -10.13 1.68
C LEU A 173 -6.54 -8.84 2.48
N VAL A 174 -6.46 -8.92 3.81
CA VAL A 174 -6.41 -7.76 4.68
C VAL A 174 -5.06 -7.68 5.38
N LEU A 175 -4.34 -6.58 5.13
CA LEU A 175 -3.09 -6.28 5.80
C LEU A 175 -3.37 -5.58 7.14
N ILE A 176 -2.68 -6.04 8.17
CA ILE A 176 -2.76 -5.49 9.53
C ILE A 176 -1.34 -5.19 10.00
N ASP A 177 -1.06 -3.95 10.33
CA ASP A 177 0.23 -3.56 10.91
C ASP A 177 0.31 -4.13 12.34
N ALA A 178 1.17 -5.10 12.56
CA ALA A 178 1.32 -5.78 13.84
C ALA A 178 1.74 -4.83 14.98
N ALA A 179 2.47 -3.76 14.66
CA ALA A 179 2.94 -2.79 15.66
C ALA A 179 1.84 -1.83 16.14
N SER A 180 0.93 -1.42 15.26
CA SER A 180 -0.15 -0.49 15.59
C SER A 180 -1.53 -1.13 15.67
N SER A 181 -1.67 -2.37 15.17
CA SER A 181 -2.92 -3.14 15.14
C SER A 181 -4.10 -2.28 14.64
N PHE A 182 -5.09 -2.07 15.48
CA PHE A 182 -6.27 -1.25 15.19
C PHE A 182 -6.23 0.13 15.86
N GLY A 183 -5.05 0.56 16.35
CA GLY A 183 -4.85 1.82 17.07
C GLY A 183 -5.69 1.89 18.33
N ASN A 184 -6.35 3.03 18.55
CA ASN A 184 -7.24 3.23 19.69
C ASN A 184 -8.62 2.54 19.56
N GLY A 185 -8.87 1.82 18.46
CA GLY A 185 -10.11 1.06 18.21
C GLY A 185 -11.30 1.90 17.73
N HIS A 186 -11.13 3.21 17.54
CA HIS A 186 -12.21 4.10 17.08
C HIS A 186 -12.18 4.29 15.57
N LEU A 187 -13.34 4.66 15.03
CA LEU A 187 -13.49 5.05 13.63
C LEU A 187 -12.93 6.45 13.38
N LEU A 188 -12.64 6.74 12.11
CA LEU A 188 -12.25 8.09 11.67
C LEU A 188 -13.33 9.12 12.08
N PRO A 189 -12.94 10.36 12.46
CA PRO A 189 -11.57 10.86 12.58
C PRO A 189 -10.92 10.64 13.95
N TRP A 190 -11.63 10.12 14.95
CA TRP A 190 -11.10 9.94 16.31
C TRP A 190 -10.08 8.80 16.40
N GLY A 191 -10.25 7.75 15.61
CA GLY A 191 -9.31 6.64 15.50
C GLY A 191 -8.94 6.35 14.04
N PRO A 192 -8.09 5.34 13.81
CA PRO A 192 -7.60 5.02 12.47
C PRO A 192 -8.57 4.18 11.66
N LEU A 193 -9.64 3.62 12.23
CA LEU A 193 -10.49 2.66 11.55
C LEU A 193 -11.35 3.32 10.47
N ARG A 194 -11.30 2.78 9.25
CA ARG A 194 -12.17 3.15 8.12
C ARG A 194 -13.54 2.49 8.19
N GLU A 195 -13.60 1.31 8.79
CA GLU A 195 -14.81 0.51 9.03
C GLU A 195 -14.71 -0.14 10.41
N PRO A 196 -15.85 -0.52 11.05
CA PRO A 196 -15.82 -1.25 12.32
C PRO A 196 -14.99 -2.53 12.22
N ILE A 197 -14.33 -2.90 13.32
CA ILE A 197 -13.44 -4.07 13.35
C ILE A 197 -14.16 -5.38 12.94
N ASP A 198 -15.46 -5.49 13.24
CA ASP A 198 -16.27 -6.65 12.87
C ASP A 198 -16.30 -6.90 11.37
N GLN A 199 -15.99 -5.87 10.56
CA GLN A 199 -15.93 -6.00 9.11
C GLN A 199 -14.72 -6.82 8.64
N LEU A 200 -13.78 -7.10 9.53
CA LEU A 200 -12.69 -8.04 9.27
C LEU A 200 -13.23 -9.46 8.98
N ALA A 201 -14.40 -9.82 9.50
CA ALA A 201 -15.07 -11.08 9.19
C ALA A 201 -15.34 -11.32 7.68
N ARG A 202 -15.18 -10.30 6.83
CA ARG A 202 -15.26 -10.43 5.37
C ARG A 202 -13.93 -10.84 4.73
N ALA A 203 -12.84 -10.78 5.48
CA ALA A 203 -11.53 -11.16 4.98
C ALA A 203 -11.43 -12.68 4.87
N ASP A 204 -10.83 -13.15 3.79
CA ASP A 204 -10.51 -14.56 3.60
C ASP A 204 -9.14 -14.91 4.18
N ILE A 205 -8.22 -13.93 4.21
CA ILE A 205 -6.86 -14.06 4.76
C ILE A 205 -6.45 -12.76 5.44
N ALA A 206 -5.91 -12.84 6.64
CA ALA A 206 -5.23 -11.75 7.34
C ALA A 206 -3.71 -11.87 7.15
N ILE A 207 -3.04 -10.76 6.82
CA ILE A 207 -1.59 -10.70 6.70
C ILE A 207 -1.07 -9.69 7.71
N LEU A 208 -0.37 -10.16 8.73
CA LEU A 208 0.33 -9.30 9.68
C LEU A 208 1.62 -8.79 9.04
N THR A 209 1.78 -7.47 9.03
CA THR A 209 2.99 -6.81 8.50
C THR A 209 3.78 -6.16 9.63
N ARG A 210 5.09 -5.91 9.42
CA ARG A 210 6.01 -5.32 10.42
C ARG A 210 6.10 -6.14 11.69
N PHE A 211 6.39 -7.41 11.50
CA PHE A 211 6.44 -8.41 12.56
C PHE A 211 7.66 -8.29 13.49
N SER A 212 8.56 -7.38 13.25
CA SER A 212 9.83 -7.20 13.99
C SER A 212 9.67 -6.93 15.51
N ASN A 213 8.48 -6.49 15.97
CA ASN A 213 8.19 -6.41 17.39
C ASN A 213 7.31 -7.60 17.82
N GLN A 214 7.94 -8.66 18.31
CA GLN A 214 7.29 -9.93 18.67
C GLN A 214 6.13 -9.74 19.67
N ASN A 215 6.28 -8.87 20.69
CA ASN A 215 5.24 -8.68 21.72
C ASN A 215 3.97 -8.04 21.17
N SER A 216 4.08 -7.05 20.30
CA SER A 216 2.91 -6.41 19.68
C SER A 216 2.27 -7.30 18.61
N ALA A 217 3.09 -8.05 17.90
CA ALA A 217 2.63 -9.02 16.93
C ALA A 217 1.83 -10.14 17.60
N GLN A 218 2.32 -10.68 18.71
CA GLN A 218 1.63 -11.71 19.47
C GLN A 218 0.25 -11.23 19.97
N ARG A 219 0.18 -10.03 20.56
CA ARG A 219 -1.11 -9.45 21.01
C ARG A 219 -2.11 -9.28 19.87
N THR A 220 -1.65 -8.88 18.70
CA THR A 220 -2.52 -8.73 17.53
C THR A 220 -2.99 -10.09 17.04
N THR A 221 -2.11 -11.09 17.03
CA THR A 221 -2.45 -12.47 16.66
C THR A 221 -3.48 -13.07 17.63
N ASP A 222 -3.28 -12.92 18.94
CA ASP A 222 -4.21 -13.41 19.97
C ASP A 222 -5.60 -12.80 19.80
N LEU A 223 -5.67 -11.48 19.60
CA LEU A 223 -6.93 -10.77 19.35
C LEU A 223 -7.63 -11.25 18.07
N LEU A 224 -6.88 -11.56 17.02
CA LEU A 224 -7.45 -12.08 15.78
C LEU A 224 -7.95 -13.50 15.96
N ASN A 225 -7.20 -14.37 16.63
CA ASN A 225 -7.60 -15.75 16.92
C ASN A 225 -8.83 -15.81 17.81
N GLU A 226 -8.93 -14.90 18.80
CA GLU A 226 -10.10 -14.82 19.68
C GLU A 226 -11.36 -14.36 18.92
N LYS A 227 -11.25 -13.27 18.14
CA LYS A 227 -12.42 -12.64 17.50
C LYS A 227 -12.77 -13.21 16.13
N PHE A 228 -11.79 -13.74 15.41
CA PHE A 228 -11.93 -14.21 14.03
C PHE A 228 -11.20 -15.53 13.78
N PRO A 229 -11.50 -16.59 14.54
CA PRO A 229 -10.76 -17.88 14.50
C PRO A 229 -10.81 -18.58 13.14
N ALA A 230 -11.78 -18.23 12.28
CA ALA A 230 -11.91 -18.80 10.95
C ALA A 230 -11.00 -18.15 9.91
N ILE A 231 -10.35 -17.02 10.22
CA ILE A 231 -9.50 -16.28 9.27
C ILE A 231 -8.05 -16.79 9.44
N PRO A 232 -7.45 -17.43 8.44
CA PRO A 232 -6.05 -17.80 8.48
C PRO A 232 -5.16 -16.56 8.53
N ILE A 233 -4.13 -16.62 9.37
CA ILE A 233 -3.20 -15.53 9.60
C ILE A 233 -1.84 -15.91 9.01
N PHE A 234 -1.30 -15.04 8.17
CA PHE A 234 0.06 -15.11 7.67
C PHE A 234 0.86 -13.91 8.13
N CYS A 235 2.17 -14.06 8.17
CA CYS A 235 3.09 -12.99 8.54
C CYS A 235 3.96 -12.61 7.36
N ALA A 236 4.15 -11.31 7.17
CA ALA A 236 5.00 -10.75 6.12
C ALA A 236 5.74 -9.52 6.63
N ASP A 237 6.88 -9.22 6.02
CA ASP A 237 7.64 -8.02 6.34
C ASP A 237 8.05 -7.24 5.09
N HIS A 238 8.43 -5.99 5.31
CA HIS A 238 8.99 -5.10 4.31
C HIS A 238 10.49 -5.08 4.47
N GLU A 239 11.16 -5.82 3.62
CA GLU A 239 12.60 -5.91 3.65
C GLU A 239 13.24 -4.96 2.63
N PRO A 240 14.33 -4.28 3.00
CA PRO A 240 15.19 -3.64 2.01
C PRO A 240 15.62 -4.65 0.96
N GLU A 241 15.69 -4.21 -0.30
CA GLU A 241 16.05 -5.10 -1.41
C GLU A 241 17.34 -4.65 -2.08
N LYS A 242 17.39 -3.41 -2.55
CA LYS A 242 18.54 -2.84 -3.28
C LYS A 242 18.66 -1.35 -3.07
N VAL A 243 19.85 -0.82 -3.26
CA VAL A 243 20.12 0.62 -3.40
C VAL A 243 20.19 0.94 -4.88
N VAL A 244 19.35 1.86 -5.36
CA VAL A 244 19.21 2.15 -6.79
C VAL A 244 19.55 3.61 -7.06
N PHE A 245 20.43 3.85 -8.03
CA PHE A 245 20.80 5.17 -8.55
C PHE A 245 20.37 5.27 -10.02
N PRO A 246 19.15 5.71 -10.31
CA PRO A 246 18.61 5.65 -11.68
C PRO A 246 19.37 6.50 -12.69
N GLN A 247 19.97 7.62 -12.29
CA GLN A 247 20.74 8.48 -13.20
C GLN A 247 22.07 7.87 -13.61
N LEU A 248 22.65 7.04 -12.75
CA LEU A 248 23.87 6.28 -13.04
C LEU A 248 23.56 4.94 -13.70
N ASN A 249 22.28 4.58 -13.81
CA ASN A 249 21.84 3.24 -14.23
C ASN A 249 22.45 2.10 -13.38
N GLU A 250 22.65 2.39 -12.08
CA GLU A 250 23.28 1.47 -11.12
C GLU A 250 22.26 0.92 -10.13
N SER A 251 22.46 -0.34 -9.75
CA SER A 251 21.71 -1.01 -8.69
C SER A 251 22.66 -1.89 -7.90
N HIS A 252 22.72 -1.67 -6.60
CA HIS A 252 23.67 -2.32 -5.70
C HIS A 252 22.94 -3.16 -4.66
N GLU A 253 23.59 -4.23 -4.20
CA GLU A 253 23.17 -4.99 -3.02
C GLU A 253 23.31 -4.15 -1.74
N LEU A 254 22.65 -4.54 -0.67
CA LEU A 254 22.55 -3.75 0.55
C LEU A 254 23.91 -3.48 1.23
N ASP A 255 24.87 -4.39 1.09
CA ASP A 255 26.23 -4.26 1.62
C ASP A 255 26.99 -3.05 1.07
N PHE A 256 26.56 -2.53 -0.07
CA PHE A 256 27.09 -1.29 -0.64
C PHE A 256 27.05 -0.12 0.34
N LEU A 257 26.06 -0.09 1.26
CA LEU A 257 25.90 1.01 2.22
C LEU A 257 26.92 0.98 3.37
N LYS A 258 27.59 -0.13 3.62
CA LYS A 258 28.54 -0.26 4.75
C LYS A 258 29.64 0.79 4.67
N GLY A 259 29.72 1.65 5.69
CA GLY A 259 30.70 2.73 5.80
C GLY A 259 30.55 3.86 4.77
N LYS A 260 29.48 3.88 3.97
CA LYS A 260 29.24 4.99 3.05
C LYS A 260 28.62 6.18 3.78
N ARG A 261 29.21 7.35 3.59
CA ARG A 261 28.66 8.62 4.09
C ARG A 261 27.44 9.02 3.28
N VAL A 262 26.29 9.06 3.94
CA VAL A 262 24.97 9.24 3.30
C VAL A 262 24.24 10.39 3.95
N LEU A 263 23.70 11.30 3.13
CA LEU A 263 22.60 12.18 3.50
C LEU A 263 21.31 11.49 3.11
N ALA A 264 20.30 11.46 3.98
CA ALA A 264 19.03 10.87 3.62
C ALA A 264 17.83 11.74 4.00
N PHE A 265 16.71 11.52 3.31
CA PHE A 265 15.44 12.16 3.63
C PHE A 265 14.27 11.24 3.32
N ALA A 266 13.13 11.46 4.01
CA ALA A 266 11.91 10.71 3.76
C ALA A 266 10.65 11.53 4.05
N GLY A 267 9.66 11.45 3.15
CA GLY A 267 8.30 11.95 3.31
C GLY A 267 7.31 10.80 3.47
N LEU A 268 7.53 9.99 4.48
CA LEU A 268 6.75 8.80 4.85
C LEU A 268 5.95 9.06 6.12
N ALA A 269 4.92 8.25 6.36
CA ALA A 269 4.16 8.30 7.61
C ALA A 269 5.01 7.98 8.85
N ARG A 270 6.09 7.21 8.69
CA ARG A 270 7.07 6.87 9.74
C ARG A 270 8.48 6.98 9.18
N PRO A 271 9.04 8.20 9.06
CA PRO A 271 10.36 8.41 8.47
C PRO A 271 11.49 7.81 9.31
N GLU A 272 11.28 7.66 10.62
CA GLU A 272 12.25 7.08 11.56
C GLU A 272 12.60 5.63 11.20
N VAL A 273 11.62 4.86 10.72
CA VAL A 273 11.84 3.46 10.29
C VAL A 273 12.82 3.41 9.12
N PHE A 274 12.72 4.36 8.19
CA PHE A 274 13.66 4.46 7.07
C PHE A 274 15.06 4.85 7.55
N ARG A 275 15.15 5.82 8.47
CA ARG A 275 16.42 6.23 9.10
C ARG A 275 17.11 5.04 9.80
N GLU A 276 16.38 4.33 10.65
CA GLU A 276 16.88 3.16 11.38
C GLU A 276 17.33 2.04 10.43
N THR A 277 16.60 1.86 9.33
CA THR A 277 16.96 0.87 8.30
C THR A 277 18.31 1.19 7.66
N LEU A 278 18.59 2.46 7.29
CA LEU A 278 19.87 2.85 6.73
C LEU A 278 21.02 2.64 7.72
N ILE A 279 20.83 2.99 8.98
CA ILE A 279 21.81 2.77 10.05
C ILE A 279 22.07 1.27 10.23
N ARG A 280 21.03 0.45 10.30
CA ARG A 280 21.16 -1.02 10.42
C ARG A 280 21.89 -1.64 9.24
N LEU A 281 21.79 -1.06 8.06
CA LEU A 281 22.52 -1.49 6.85
C LEU A 281 23.97 -1.01 6.84
N GLY A 282 24.43 -0.32 7.89
CA GLY A 282 25.80 0.12 8.06
C GLY A 282 26.15 1.43 7.35
N ALA A 283 25.16 2.21 6.93
CA ALA A 283 25.43 3.55 6.38
C ALA A 283 25.92 4.51 7.47
N ASP A 284 26.96 5.30 7.16
CA ASP A 284 27.36 6.47 7.94
C ASP A 284 26.41 7.61 7.61
N LEU A 285 25.30 7.68 8.36
CA LEU A 285 24.22 8.64 8.13
C LEU A 285 24.57 10.00 8.75
N VAL A 286 25.16 10.89 7.95
CA VAL A 286 25.63 12.22 8.40
C VAL A 286 24.52 13.22 8.58
N TYR A 287 23.38 13.06 7.90
CA TYR A 287 22.20 13.92 8.04
C TYR A 287 20.93 13.17 7.64
N PHE A 288 19.83 13.48 8.35
CA PHE A 288 18.50 12.97 8.03
C PHE A 288 17.44 14.07 8.12
N LYS A 289 16.66 14.23 7.05
CA LYS A 289 15.55 15.20 7.02
C LYS A 289 14.21 14.47 6.85
N SER A 290 13.31 14.63 7.81
CA SER A 290 11.93 14.16 7.70
C SER A 290 11.04 15.21 7.05
N PHE A 291 10.18 14.79 6.14
CA PHE A 291 9.10 15.55 5.53
C PHE A 291 7.75 14.96 5.90
N ARG A 292 6.67 15.69 5.72
CA ARG A 292 5.30 15.17 5.89
C ARG A 292 5.02 14.04 4.88
N ASP A 293 4.16 13.09 5.28
CA ASP A 293 3.75 12.02 4.36
C ASP A 293 3.10 12.58 3.08
N HIS A 294 3.48 12.02 1.94
CA HIS A 294 3.12 12.51 0.62
C HIS A 294 3.58 13.95 0.31
N TYR A 295 4.73 14.35 0.85
CA TYR A 295 5.30 15.68 0.57
C TYR A 295 5.59 15.86 -0.92
N ARG A 296 5.31 17.07 -1.43
CA ARG A 296 5.68 17.48 -2.79
C ARG A 296 6.95 18.32 -2.71
N PHE A 297 8.04 17.73 -3.13
CA PHE A 297 9.34 18.37 -3.11
C PHE A 297 9.39 19.52 -4.10
N LYS A 298 10.07 20.61 -3.68
CA LYS A 298 10.31 21.79 -4.51
C LYS A 298 11.75 21.82 -4.99
N PRO A 299 12.06 22.42 -6.15
CA PRO A 299 13.42 22.48 -6.69
C PRO A 299 14.43 23.06 -5.70
N ASN A 300 14.10 24.15 -5.01
CA ASN A 300 14.98 24.79 -4.03
C ASN A 300 15.27 23.92 -2.80
N GLU A 301 14.33 23.05 -2.40
CA GLU A 301 14.54 22.12 -1.29
C GLU A 301 15.50 21.00 -1.67
N ILE A 302 15.39 20.50 -2.90
CA ILE A 302 16.31 19.49 -3.43
C ILE A 302 17.70 20.10 -3.61
N GLN A 303 17.80 21.33 -4.12
CA GLN A 303 19.05 22.04 -4.25
C GLN A 303 19.73 22.27 -2.89
N ALA A 304 18.97 22.62 -1.85
CA ALA A 304 19.47 22.73 -0.48
C ALA A 304 19.99 21.39 0.08
N LEU A 305 19.35 20.24 -0.26
CA LEU A 305 19.84 18.93 0.13
C LEU A 305 21.13 18.56 -0.62
N ILE A 306 21.26 18.95 -1.88
CA ILE A 306 22.48 18.74 -2.68
C ILE A 306 23.64 19.54 -2.07
N GLN A 307 23.44 20.84 -1.79
CA GLN A 307 24.46 21.66 -1.14
C GLN A 307 24.87 21.10 0.23
N MET A 308 23.89 20.72 1.05
CA MET A 308 24.16 20.11 2.36
C MET A 308 24.95 18.79 2.24
N ARG A 309 24.71 17.98 1.21
CA ARG A 309 25.52 16.79 0.91
C ARG A 309 26.98 17.14 0.74
N GLU A 310 27.28 18.20 -0.05
CA GLU A 310 28.64 18.68 -0.30
C GLU A 310 29.29 19.22 0.97
N ASP A 311 28.60 20.09 1.69
CA ASP A 311 29.09 20.70 2.94
C ASP A 311 29.43 19.66 4.01
N LEU A 312 28.65 18.57 4.10
CA LEU A 312 28.86 17.49 5.03
C LEU A 312 29.80 16.38 4.51
N GLY A 313 30.26 16.49 3.26
CA GLY A 313 31.10 15.47 2.61
C GLY A 313 30.41 14.12 2.48
N ALA A 314 29.07 14.12 2.32
CA ALA A 314 28.34 12.89 2.04
C ALA A 314 28.51 12.50 0.57
N LYS A 315 28.71 11.20 0.32
CA LYS A 315 28.91 10.72 -1.05
C LYS A 315 27.57 10.59 -1.79
N TYR A 316 26.52 10.15 -1.09
CA TYR A 316 25.23 9.85 -1.67
C TYR A 316 24.08 10.56 -0.97
N ILE A 317 23.00 10.81 -1.72
CA ILE A 317 21.71 11.21 -1.15
C ILE A 317 20.75 10.04 -1.33
N LEU A 318 20.12 9.58 -0.25
CA LEU A 318 19.15 8.48 -0.31
C LEU A 318 17.77 8.89 0.18
N THR A 319 16.77 8.36 -0.50
CA THR A 319 15.37 8.51 -0.10
C THR A 319 14.62 7.18 -0.20
N SER A 320 13.33 7.18 0.16
CA SER A 320 12.49 6.02 -0.05
C SER A 320 12.08 5.89 -1.52
N GLU A 321 11.77 4.66 -1.96
CA GLU A 321 11.27 4.42 -3.31
C GLU A 321 9.96 5.17 -3.59
N LYS A 322 9.08 5.33 -2.58
CA LYS A 322 7.84 6.10 -2.68
C LYS A 322 8.11 7.60 -2.86
N ASP A 323 9.11 8.14 -2.17
CA ASP A 323 9.51 9.54 -2.32
C ASP A 323 10.21 9.78 -3.66
N TRP A 324 11.00 8.81 -4.12
CA TRP A 324 11.65 8.87 -5.42
C TRP A 324 10.66 9.12 -6.56
N VAL A 325 9.50 8.49 -6.56
CA VAL A 325 8.46 8.71 -7.57
C VAL A 325 8.07 10.19 -7.69
N ARG A 326 8.03 10.91 -6.55
CA ARG A 326 7.61 12.32 -6.50
C ARG A 326 8.72 13.29 -6.89
N MET A 327 9.97 12.85 -6.79
CA MET A 327 11.13 13.70 -7.00
C MET A 327 11.99 13.31 -8.20
N ALA A 328 11.63 12.26 -8.92
CA ALA A 328 12.42 11.75 -10.04
C ALA A 328 12.72 12.80 -11.12
N ALA A 329 11.86 13.79 -11.28
CA ALA A 329 12.10 14.93 -12.18
C ALA A 329 13.31 15.79 -11.78
N PHE A 330 13.73 15.76 -10.50
CA PHE A 330 14.90 16.49 -10.01
C PHE A 330 16.17 15.63 -9.97
N ALA A 331 16.06 14.33 -10.25
CA ALA A 331 17.19 13.40 -10.22
C ALA A 331 18.37 13.83 -11.11
N PRO A 332 18.18 14.43 -12.30
CA PRO A 332 19.30 14.92 -13.10
C PRO A 332 20.17 15.99 -12.43
N MET A 333 19.68 16.64 -11.38
CA MET A 333 20.46 17.63 -10.61
C MET A 333 21.58 17.02 -9.77
N CYS A 334 21.48 15.72 -9.43
CA CYS A 334 22.47 14.99 -8.62
C CYS A 334 22.44 13.52 -8.98
N PRO A 335 23.36 13.03 -9.83
CA PRO A 335 23.41 11.62 -10.23
C PRO A 335 23.57 10.64 -9.06
N GLU A 336 24.25 11.05 -7.97
CA GLU A 336 24.45 10.26 -6.76
C GLU A 336 23.23 10.23 -5.83
N MET A 337 22.10 10.76 -6.31
CA MET A 337 20.83 10.66 -5.61
C MET A 337 20.09 9.36 -6.02
N GLY A 338 19.75 8.58 -5.02
CA GLY A 338 19.11 7.28 -5.22
C GLY A 338 18.04 6.97 -4.19
N TYR A 339 17.56 5.75 -4.23
CA TYR A 339 16.55 5.27 -3.29
C TYR A 339 16.85 3.84 -2.82
N LEU A 340 16.35 3.54 -1.62
CA LEU A 340 16.30 2.18 -1.10
C LEU A 340 15.00 1.53 -1.56
N SER A 341 15.11 0.47 -2.37
CA SER A 341 13.94 -0.33 -2.76
C SER A 341 13.57 -1.30 -1.65
N ILE A 342 12.28 -1.66 -1.61
CA ILE A 342 11.76 -2.63 -0.66
C ILE A 342 11.01 -3.73 -1.38
N LYS A 343 11.06 -4.95 -0.83
CA LYS A 343 10.25 -6.10 -1.22
C LYS A 343 9.31 -6.50 -0.09
N PHE A 344 8.23 -7.17 -0.43
CA PHE A 344 7.31 -7.79 0.50
C PHE A 344 7.64 -9.27 0.59
N THR A 345 8.05 -9.71 1.77
CA THR A 345 8.51 -11.09 1.99
C THR A 345 7.57 -11.77 2.99
N MET A 346 7.05 -12.93 2.62
CA MET A 346 6.31 -13.76 3.56
C MET A 346 7.31 -14.36 4.56
N VAL A 347 7.09 -14.12 5.84
CA VAL A 347 7.93 -14.63 6.94
C VAL A 347 7.48 -16.02 7.36
N SER A 348 6.20 -16.34 7.18
CA SER A 348 5.62 -17.64 7.51
C SER A 348 5.04 -18.31 6.27
N ASP A 349 5.13 -19.61 6.18
CA ASP A 349 4.43 -20.51 5.23
C ASP A 349 3.99 -19.89 3.88
N GLN A 350 4.96 -19.40 3.11
CA GLN A 350 4.69 -18.77 1.81
C GLN A 350 3.99 -19.75 0.86
N ASP A 351 4.35 -21.03 0.90
CA ASP A 351 3.76 -22.05 0.04
C ASP A 351 2.29 -22.31 0.41
N GLY A 352 1.98 -22.37 1.70
CA GLY A 352 0.61 -22.47 2.20
C GLY A 352 -0.24 -21.26 1.79
N PHE A 353 0.30 -20.05 1.87
CA PHE A 353 -0.36 -18.84 1.41
C PHE A 353 -0.75 -18.93 -0.08
N PHE A 354 0.20 -19.25 -0.95
CA PHE A 354 -0.11 -19.36 -2.38
C PHE A 354 -0.97 -20.58 -2.71
N LYS A 355 -0.87 -21.68 -1.96
CA LYS A 355 -1.76 -22.85 -2.08
C LYS A 355 -3.21 -22.49 -1.80
N MET A 356 -3.47 -21.66 -0.78
CA MET A 356 -4.82 -21.15 -0.49
C MET A 356 -5.38 -20.31 -1.64
N ILE A 357 -4.58 -19.41 -2.22
CA ILE A 357 -4.99 -18.60 -3.38
C ILE A 357 -5.31 -19.52 -4.58
N LYS A 358 -4.46 -20.52 -4.86
CA LYS A 358 -4.71 -21.51 -5.92
C LYS A 358 -6.00 -22.29 -5.67
N GLY A 359 -6.27 -22.66 -4.43
CA GLY A 359 -7.51 -23.32 -4.00
C GLY A 359 -8.75 -22.46 -4.29
N ALA A 360 -8.73 -21.19 -3.93
CA ALA A 360 -9.82 -20.25 -4.19
C ALA A 360 -10.10 -20.09 -5.70
N ILE A 361 -9.04 -20.01 -6.53
CA ILE A 361 -9.17 -19.92 -8.00
C ILE A 361 -9.81 -21.20 -8.56
N LYS A 362 -9.39 -22.39 -8.11
CA LYS A 362 -9.97 -23.68 -8.53
C LYS A 362 -11.45 -23.77 -8.17
N SER A 363 -11.82 -23.41 -6.94
CA SER A 363 -13.21 -23.40 -6.48
C SER A 363 -14.10 -22.50 -7.34
N LYS A 364 -13.62 -21.30 -7.71
CA LYS A 364 -14.37 -20.42 -8.61
C LYS A 364 -14.58 -21.03 -10.01
N LYS A 365 -13.58 -21.68 -10.59
CA LYS A 365 -13.68 -22.36 -11.89
C LYS A 365 -14.70 -23.48 -11.88
N ILE A 366 -14.74 -24.28 -10.81
CA ILE A 366 -15.71 -25.38 -10.64
C ILE A 366 -17.14 -24.81 -10.59
N LEU A 367 -17.38 -23.77 -9.78
CA LEU A 367 -18.69 -23.13 -9.66
C LEU A 367 -19.17 -22.48 -10.98
N ALA A 368 -18.24 -21.91 -11.75
CA ALA A 368 -18.57 -21.35 -13.06
C ALA A 368 -19.00 -22.44 -14.06
N ASN A 369 -18.29 -23.57 -14.10
CA ASN A 369 -18.61 -24.70 -14.99
C ASN A 369 -19.94 -25.38 -14.63
N GLN A 370 -20.31 -25.44 -13.35
CA GLN A 370 -21.61 -25.99 -12.92
C GLN A 370 -22.77 -25.09 -13.35
N ARG A 371 -22.62 -23.76 -13.35
CA ARG A 371 -23.66 -22.81 -13.80
C ARG A 371 -23.90 -22.81 -15.31
N ILE A 372 -22.97 -23.34 -16.10
CA ILE A 372 -23.12 -23.45 -17.56
C ILE A 372 -23.84 -24.75 -17.95
N ARG A 373 -23.83 -25.77 -17.06
CA ARG A 373 -24.41 -27.10 -17.29
C ARG A 373 -25.82 -27.29 -16.67
N GLY A 374 -26.31 -26.36 -15.90
CA GLY A 374 -27.66 -26.30 -15.35
C GLY A 374 -28.42 -25.06 -15.87
#